data_cb7dd3c8190c594ee66d646c8eda6fb2
#
_entry.id   cb7dd3c8190c594ee66d646c8eda6fb2
#
_cell.length_a   1.000
_cell.length_b   1.000
_cell.length_c   1.000
_cell.angle_alpha   90.00
_cell.angle_beta   90.00
_cell.angle_gamma   90.00
#
_symmetry.space_group_name_H-M   'P 1'
#
loop_
_entity.id
_entity.type
_entity.pdbx_description
1 polymer ?
#
loop_
_entity_poly.entity_id
_entity_poly.type
_entity_poly.pdbx_seq_one_letter_code
_entity_poly.pdbx_strand_id
1 'polypeptide(L)'
;LNKSGGKLLFGSGDISFSSIDLMKQEWKELNISNIKKPLDFLSRHKFDFRQLNNVIDNMKSLKVCVVGDIIVDEYVTCEALGMSQEDPTIVVAPVAYDKFTGGAGVVAAHAIGLGASVHLFSVVGNDDVALFARDKLVESGVTVHFYEDESRPTTLKQRYRAGQKTLLRVSHLRQHAINKETMNRILKGFIEIISKIDLL
;
A
#
# COMPACT_ATOMS: atom_id res chain seq x y z
N LEU A 1 -16.55 20.82 25.11
CA LEU A 1 -15.70 19.78 25.72
C LEU A 1 -15.31 20.12 27.16
N ASN A 2 -15.00 21.40 27.47
CA ASN A 2 -14.60 21.80 28.84
C ASN A 2 -15.72 21.67 29.90
N LYS A 3 -16.99 21.61 29.51
CA LYS A 3 -18.11 21.40 30.45
C LYS A 3 -18.38 19.92 30.76
N SER A 4 -17.83 19.00 29.97
CA SER A 4 -18.03 17.55 30.11
C SER A 4 -16.76 16.76 30.42
N GLY A 5 -15.60 17.43 30.66
CA GLY A 5 -14.33 16.77 31.03
C GLY A 5 -13.76 15.82 29.96
N GLY A 6 -14.23 15.92 28.73
CA GLY A 6 -13.76 15.06 27.65
C GLY A 6 -12.35 15.36 27.18
N LYS A 7 -11.53 14.33 27.00
CA LYS A 7 -10.19 14.42 26.40
C LYS A 7 -10.19 13.73 25.04
N LEU A 8 -9.58 14.37 24.04
CA LEU A 8 -9.34 13.75 22.73
C LEU A 8 -7.99 13.04 22.78
N LEU A 9 -8.01 11.72 22.62
CA LEU A 9 -6.81 10.90 22.52
C LEU A 9 -6.59 10.51 21.07
N PHE A 10 -5.49 10.96 20.47
CA PHE A 10 -5.03 10.46 19.19
C PHE A 10 -4.07 9.28 19.44
N GLY A 11 -4.42 8.10 18.93
CA GLY A 11 -3.81 6.82 19.27
C GLY A 11 -2.43 6.56 18.63
N SER A 12 -1.43 7.39 18.90
CA SER A 12 -0.03 7.05 18.65
C SER A 12 0.88 7.66 19.72
N GLY A 13 0.63 7.32 20.99
CA GLY A 13 1.45 7.74 22.13
C GLY A 13 0.74 8.69 23.12
N ASP A 14 1.43 9.02 24.20
CA ASP A 14 0.95 9.81 25.36
C ASP A 14 0.70 11.30 25.08
N ILE A 15 0.30 11.68 23.88
CA ILE A 15 0.05 13.07 23.51
C ILE A 15 -1.46 13.33 23.56
N SER A 16 -1.93 14.05 24.58
CA SER A 16 -3.30 14.56 24.65
C SER A 16 -3.32 16.03 24.22
N PHE A 17 -4.09 16.35 23.18
CA PHE A 17 -4.36 17.72 22.78
C PHE A 17 -5.79 18.10 23.15
N SER A 18 -5.99 19.27 23.75
CA SER A 18 -7.32 19.89 23.76
C SER A 18 -7.45 20.78 22.52
N SER A 19 -8.66 20.89 21.97
CA SER A 19 -8.93 21.81 20.85
C SER A 19 -8.64 23.28 21.23
N ILE A 20 -8.69 23.60 22.52
CA ILE A 20 -8.34 24.94 23.05
C ILE A 20 -6.84 25.17 23.07
N ASP A 21 -6.05 24.15 23.35
CA ASP A 21 -4.59 24.25 23.31
C ASP A 21 -4.08 24.41 21.87
N LEU A 22 -4.72 23.75 20.91
CA LEU A 22 -4.44 23.92 19.48
C LEU A 22 -4.80 25.34 18.97
N MET A 23 -5.87 25.94 19.46
CA MET A 23 -6.26 27.31 19.08
C MET A 23 -5.45 28.40 19.78
N LYS A 24 -4.82 28.11 20.92
CA LYS A 24 -4.01 29.06 21.68
C LYS A 24 -2.53 29.05 21.26
N GLN A 25 -2.06 27.99 20.64
CA GLN A 25 -0.71 27.92 20.10
C GLN A 25 -0.69 28.56 18.71
N GLU A 26 0.06 29.63 18.54
CA GLU A 26 0.41 30.12 17.20
C GLU A 26 1.10 28.98 16.42
N TRP A 27 0.76 28.82 15.13
CA TRP A 27 1.31 27.78 14.25
C TRP A 27 2.85 27.70 14.24
N LYS A 28 3.54 28.75 14.68
CA LYS A 28 5.01 28.82 14.82
C LYS A 28 5.56 28.01 15.99
N GLU A 29 4.74 27.70 16.99
CA GLU A 29 5.15 26.94 18.18
C GLU A 29 4.69 25.48 18.19
N LEU A 30 4.02 25.02 17.14
CA LEU A 30 3.84 23.59 16.92
C LEU A 30 5.22 22.97 16.64
N ASN A 31 5.94 22.75 17.72
CA ASN A 31 7.21 22.03 17.72
C ASN A 31 6.86 20.58 17.37
N ILE A 32 6.89 20.26 16.06
CA ILE A 32 6.76 18.90 15.53
C ILE A 32 7.85 17.98 16.12
N SER A 33 8.82 18.56 16.84
CA SER A 33 9.92 17.86 17.51
C SER A 33 9.57 17.20 18.85
N ASN A 34 8.30 17.20 19.28
CA ASN A 34 7.86 16.42 20.46
C ASN A 34 7.70 14.90 20.19
N ILE A 35 8.16 14.43 19.04
CA ILE A 35 8.37 12.99 18.84
C ILE A 35 9.51 12.57 19.78
N LYS A 36 9.16 11.94 20.89
CA LYS A 36 10.16 11.31 21.77
C LYS A 36 10.91 10.25 20.97
N LYS A 37 12.19 10.49 20.71
CA LYS A 37 13.04 9.49 20.07
C LYS A 37 13.06 8.23 20.95
N PRO A 38 12.93 7.02 20.40
CA PRO A 38 12.88 5.78 21.17
C PRO A 38 14.30 5.38 21.66
N LEU A 39 14.94 6.23 22.44
CA LEU A 39 16.34 6.05 22.87
C LEU A 39 16.52 4.80 23.72
N ASP A 40 15.54 4.46 24.58
CA ASP A 40 15.57 3.26 25.40
C ASP A 40 15.53 1.98 24.54
N PHE A 41 14.77 2.01 23.43
CA PHE A 41 14.76 0.91 22.45
C PHE A 41 16.12 0.75 21.79
N LEU A 42 16.69 1.85 21.30
CA LEU A 42 18.01 1.85 20.66
C LEU A 42 19.10 1.32 21.61
N SER A 43 19.09 1.78 22.87
CA SER A 43 20.04 1.34 23.89
C SER A 43 19.92 -0.17 24.20
N ARG A 44 18.69 -0.68 24.39
CA ARG A 44 18.46 -2.12 24.63
C ARG A 44 18.92 -3.00 23.48
N HIS A 45 18.75 -2.52 22.23
CA HIS A 45 19.11 -3.26 21.02
C HIS A 45 20.53 -2.93 20.52
N LYS A 46 21.30 -2.10 21.25
CA LYS A 46 22.70 -1.77 20.99
C LYS A 46 22.99 -1.23 19.58
N PHE A 47 22.11 -0.34 19.09
CA PHE A 47 22.36 0.42 17.87
C PHE A 47 21.95 1.88 18.03
N ASP A 48 22.45 2.74 17.15
CA ASP A 48 22.17 4.17 17.11
C ASP A 48 21.56 4.62 15.77
N PHE A 49 21.14 5.87 15.69
CA PHE A 49 20.58 6.42 14.46
C PHE A 49 21.59 6.50 13.32
N ARG A 50 22.90 6.61 13.62
CA ARG A 50 23.94 6.60 12.58
C ARG A 50 24.03 5.24 11.92
N GLN A 51 24.03 4.17 12.72
CA GLN A 51 24.03 2.80 12.22
C GLN A 51 22.78 2.52 11.38
N LEU A 52 21.60 3.00 11.83
CA LEU A 52 20.37 2.87 11.06
C LEU A 52 20.44 3.61 9.72
N ASN A 53 20.95 4.85 9.72
CA ASN A 53 21.14 5.60 8.47
C ASN A 53 22.11 4.89 7.52
N ASN A 54 23.21 4.32 8.03
CA ASN A 54 24.15 3.55 7.20
C ASN A 54 23.46 2.32 6.57
N VAL A 55 22.59 1.64 7.31
CA VAL A 55 21.81 0.52 6.76
C VAL A 55 20.90 1.00 5.63
N ILE A 56 20.18 2.11 5.83
CA ILE A 56 19.30 2.70 4.80
C ILE A 56 20.11 3.13 3.57
N ASP A 57 21.28 3.76 3.78
CA ASP A 57 22.13 4.19 2.68
C ASP A 57 22.68 2.98 1.87
N ASN A 58 22.98 1.86 2.54
CA ASN A 58 23.41 0.63 1.87
C ASN A 58 22.30 -0.02 1.04
N MET A 59 21.01 0.24 1.38
CA MET A 59 19.88 -0.28 0.58
C MET A 59 19.87 0.27 -0.84
N LYS A 60 20.45 1.45 -1.08
CA LYS A 60 20.50 2.09 -2.41
C LYS A 60 21.30 1.29 -3.45
N SER A 61 22.19 0.42 -3.01
CA SER A 61 22.98 -0.44 -3.91
C SER A 61 22.33 -1.79 -4.18
N LEU A 62 21.28 -2.16 -3.46
CA LEU A 62 20.67 -3.47 -3.57
C LEU A 62 19.87 -3.63 -4.86
N LYS A 63 19.97 -4.83 -5.41
CA LYS A 63 19.13 -5.32 -6.50
C LYS A 63 18.14 -6.32 -5.93
N VAL A 64 16.90 -5.93 -5.87
CA VAL A 64 15.82 -6.67 -5.22
C VAL A 64 14.93 -7.30 -6.27
N CYS A 65 14.58 -8.56 -6.09
CA CYS A 65 13.52 -9.22 -6.86
C CYS A 65 12.33 -9.48 -5.94
N VAL A 66 11.17 -9.00 -6.34
CA VAL A 66 9.90 -9.27 -5.68
C VAL A 66 9.12 -10.25 -6.54
N VAL A 67 8.69 -11.37 -5.96
CA VAL A 67 7.82 -12.36 -6.62
C VAL A 67 6.53 -12.46 -5.81
N GLY A 68 5.40 -12.17 -6.43
CA GLY A 68 4.13 -12.24 -5.70
C GLY A 68 2.94 -11.67 -6.48
N ASP A 69 1.78 -11.76 -5.86
CA ASP A 69 0.53 -11.32 -6.48
C ASP A 69 0.44 -9.80 -6.51
N ILE A 70 0.26 -9.25 -7.71
CA ILE A 70 -0.15 -7.85 -7.87
C ILE A 70 -1.64 -7.73 -7.53
N ILE A 71 -1.97 -6.69 -6.79
CA ILE A 71 -3.34 -6.33 -6.43
C ILE A 71 -3.54 -4.87 -6.83
N VAL A 72 -4.70 -4.56 -7.37
CA VAL A 72 -5.16 -3.18 -7.48
C VAL A 72 -6.27 -2.97 -6.46
N ASP A 73 -6.07 -2.02 -5.56
CA ASP A 73 -7.09 -1.57 -4.62
C ASP A 73 -7.80 -0.34 -5.22
N GLU A 74 -9.12 -0.40 -5.37
CA GLU A 74 -9.94 0.69 -5.86
C GLU A 74 -10.91 1.15 -4.78
N TYR A 75 -10.83 2.42 -4.45
CA TYR A 75 -11.78 3.08 -3.57
C TYR A 75 -12.81 3.83 -4.39
N VAL A 76 -14.05 3.37 -4.30
CA VAL A 76 -15.20 4.00 -4.95
C VAL A 76 -15.90 4.85 -3.91
N THR A 77 -15.69 6.16 -3.99
CA THR A 77 -16.39 7.13 -3.16
C THR A 77 -17.82 7.29 -3.66
N CYS A 78 -18.78 7.10 -2.78
CA CYS A 78 -20.20 7.11 -3.12
C CYS A 78 -20.96 8.13 -2.28
N GLU A 79 -22.01 8.65 -2.88
CA GLU A 79 -23.10 9.35 -2.18
C GLU A 79 -24.18 8.33 -1.80
N ALA A 80 -24.62 8.35 -0.53
CA ALA A 80 -25.69 7.47 -0.07
C ALA A 80 -27.04 8.06 -0.46
N LEU A 81 -27.82 7.34 -1.27
CA LEU A 81 -29.14 7.76 -1.74
C LEU A 81 -30.27 7.26 -0.83
N GLY A 82 -29.99 6.33 0.10
CA GLY A 82 -30.96 5.77 1.03
C GLY A 82 -31.18 4.26 0.82
N MET A 83 -32.35 3.79 1.24
CA MET A 83 -32.77 2.41 1.04
C MET A 83 -33.55 2.25 -0.26
N SER A 84 -33.36 1.13 -0.95
CA SER A 84 -34.19 0.77 -2.10
C SER A 84 -35.67 0.62 -1.69
N GLN A 85 -36.58 0.94 -2.60
CA GLN A 85 -38.01 0.72 -2.41
C GLN A 85 -38.43 -0.72 -2.79
N GLU A 86 -37.59 -1.44 -3.53
CA GLU A 86 -37.87 -2.79 -4.02
C GLU A 86 -37.36 -3.87 -3.06
N ASP A 87 -36.14 -3.67 -2.53
CA ASP A 87 -35.49 -4.61 -1.64
C ASP A 87 -34.84 -3.87 -0.46
N PRO A 88 -34.62 -4.51 0.71
CA PRO A 88 -33.95 -3.87 1.86
C PRO A 88 -32.43 -3.71 1.63
N THR A 89 -32.06 -3.02 0.56
CA THR A 89 -30.67 -2.77 0.15
C THR A 89 -30.33 -1.28 0.16
N ILE A 90 -29.07 -0.96 0.44
CA ILE A 90 -28.56 0.42 0.38
C ILE A 90 -28.29 0.79 -1.08
N VAL A 91 -28.83 1.94 -1.48
CA VAL A 91 -28.57 2.51 -2.81
C VAL A 91 -27.52 3.60 -2.70
N VAL A 92 -26.49 3.53 -3.54
CA VAL A 92 -25.41 4.51 -3.59
C VAL A 92 -25.11 4.94 -5.03
N ALA A 93 -24.69 6.19 -5.20
CA ALA A 93 -24.20 6.73 -6.46
C ALA A 93 -22.68 6.91 -6.38
N PRO A 94 -21.87 6.24 -7.23
CA PRO A 94 -20.45 6.49 -7.29
C PRO A 94 -20.16 7.92 -7.80
N VAL A 95 -19.25 8.64 -7.11
CA VAL A 95 -18.87 10.02 -7.45
C VAL A 95 -17.40 10.18 -7.74
N ALA A 96 -16.53 9.28 -7.22
CA ALA A 96 -15.10 9.29 -7.50
C ALA A 96 -14.49 7.89 -7.39
N TYR A 97 -13.35 7.70 -8.08
CA TYR A 97 -12.62 6.44 -8.13
C TYR A 97 -11.13 6.72 -7.92
N ASP A 98 -10.56 6.10 -6.89
CA ASP A 98 -9.12 6.17 -6.60
C ASP A 98 -8.53 4.77 -6.65
N LYS A 99 -7.50 4.57 -7.48
CA LYS A 99 -6.82 3.28 -7.66
C LYS A 99 -5.39 3.33 -7.14
N PHE A 100 -4.98 2.25 -6.47
CA PHE A 100 -3.64 2.08 -5.91
C PHE A 100 -3.11 0.67 -6.22
N THR A 101 -1.81 0.56 -6.42
CA THR A 101 -1.15 -0.75 -6.45
C THR A 101 -0.98 -1.28 -5.04
N GLY A 102 -1.37 -2.54 -4.83
CA GLY A 102 -1.26 -3.28 -3.56
C GLY A 102 -0.46 -4.57 -3.72
N GLY A 103 -0.46 -5.41 -2.69
CA GLY A 103 0.25 -6.69 -2.69
C GLY A 103 1.73 -6.53 -3.00
N ALA A 104 2.26 -7.35 -3.91
CA ALA A 104 3.66 -7.29 -4.33
C ALA A 104 4.05 -5.93 -4.94
N GLY A 105 3.09 -5.20 -5.52
CA GLY A 105 3.33 -3.88 -6.11
C GLY A 105 3.73 -2.84 -5.07
N VAL A 106 3.08 -2.79 -3.92
CA VAL A 106 3.45 -1.84 -2.85
C VAL A 106 4.79 -2.20 -2.22
N VAL A 107 5.13 -3.49 -2.13
CA VAL A 107 6.45 -3.95 -1.65
C VAL A 107 7.54 -3.47 -2.60
N ALA A 108 7.35 -3.65 -3.91
CA ALA A 108 8.29 -3.19 -4.94
C ALA A 108 8.46 -1.66 -4.90
N ALA A 109 7.36 -0.91 -4.79
CA ALA A 109 7.40 0.55 -4.69
C ALA A 109 8.13 1.05 -3.43
N HIS A 110 7.97 0.39 -2.28
CA HIS A 110 8.70 0.72 -1.05
C HIS A 110 10.19 0.43 -1.19
N ALA A 111 10.59 -0.68 -1.82
CA ALA A 111 11.99 -0.98 -2.07
C ALA A 111 12.66 0.06 -2.99
N ILE A 112 11.96 0.50 -4.04
CA ILE A 112 12.39 1.66 -4.87
C ILE A 112 12.51 2.93 -4.01
N GLY A 113 11.52 3.20 -3.15
CA GLY A 113 11.56 4.36 -2.25
C GLY A 113 12.75 4.37 -1.28
N LEU A 114 13.29 3.19 -0.95
CA LEU A 114 14.53 3.03 -0.19
C LEU A 114 15.80 3.13 -1.06
N GLY A 115 15.65 3.30 -2.37
CA GLY A 115 16.72 3.51 -3.33
C GLY A 115 17.25 2.24 -4.02
N ALA A 116 16.65 1.07 -3.77
CA ALA A 116 17.03 -0.18 -4.42
C ALA A 116 16.63 -0.21 -5.91
N SER A 117 17.31 -1.02 -6.72
CA SER A 117 16.84 -1.41 -8.05
C SER A 117 15.91 -2.61 -7.92
N VAL A 118 14.70 -2.56 -8.49
CA VAL A 118 13.69 -3.59 -8.22
C VAL A 118 13.15 -4.22 -9.49
N HIS A 119 13.15 -5.55 -9.53
CA HIS A 119 12.41 -6.38 -10.48
C HIS A 119 11.17 -6.98 -9.79
N LEU A 120 10.01 -6.86 -10.41
CA LEU A 120 8.75 -7.47 -9.92
C LEU A 120 8.25 -8.51 -10.89
N PHE A 121 8.09 -9.73 -10.42
CA PHE A 121 7.48 -10.85 -11.14
C PHE A 121 6.08 -11.10 -10.59
N SER A 122 5.08 -11.07 -11.47
CA SER A 122 3.68 -11.34 -11.09
C SER A 122 2.90 -11.93 -12.25
N VAL A 123 1.80 -12.61 -11.92
CA VAL A 123 0.82 -13.10 -12.89
C VAL A 123 -0.36 -12.13 -12.92
N VAL A 124 -0.80 -11.81 -14.13
CA VAL A 124 -1.91 -10.87 -14.38
C VAL A 124 -2.89 -11.45 -15.39
N GLY A 125 -4.08 -10.90 -15.46
CA GLY A 125 -4.99 -11.10 -16.58
C GLY A 125 -4.62 -10.20 -17.76
N ASN A 126 -5.28 -10.42 -18.88
CA ASN A 126 -5.21 -9.51 -20.03
C ASN A 126 -6.36 -8.49 -19.91
N ASP A 127 -6.16 -7.46 -19.09
CA ASP A 127 -7.20 -6.48 -18.74
C ASP A 127 -6.62 -5.09 -18.41
N ASP A 128 -7.50 -4.10 -18.35
CA ASP A 128 -7.15 -2.70 -18.02
C ASP A 128 -6.55 -2.54 -16.61
N VAL A 129 -6.84 -3.48 -15.71
CA VAL A 129 -6.28 -3.47 -14.35
C VAL A 129 -4.79 -3.81 -14.38
N ALA A 130 -4.40 -4.77 -15.25
CA ALA A 130 -2.99 -5.10 -15.50
C ALA A 130 -2.24 -3.91 -16.10
N LEU A 131 -2.84 -3.22 -17.07
CA LEU A 131 -2.25 -2.03 -17.70
C LEU A 131 -2.04 -0.92 -16.67
N PHE A 132 -3.06 -0.60 -15.89
CA PHE A 132 -2.95 0.38 -14.80
C PHE A 132 -1.81 0.04 -13.83
N ALA A 133 -1.75 -1.23 -13.37
CA ALA A 133 -0.72 -1.66 -12.43
C ALA A 133 0.68 -1.55 -13.03
N ARG A 134 0.85 -1.95 -14.29
CA ARG A 134 2.12 -1.83 -15.03
C ARG A 134 2.58 -0.39 -15.11
N ASP A 135 1.71 0.51 -15.57
CA ASP A 135 2.03 1.92 -15.79
C ASP A 135 2.48 2.58 -14.48
N LYS A 136 1.74 2.35 -13.40
CA LYS A 136 2.07 2.90 -12.08
C LYS A 136 3.40 2.38 -11.51
N LEU A 137 3.70 1.11 -11.72
CA LEU A 137 4.96 0.52 -11.27
C LEU A 137 6.15 1.00 -12.11
N VAL A 138 5.99 1.10 -13.42
CA VAL A 138 7.02 1.64 -14.33
C VAL A 138 7.28 3.11 -14.01
N GLU A 139 6.22 3.91 -13.78
CA GLU A 139 6.33 5.30 -13.36
C GLU A 139 7.13 5.44 -12.05
N SER A 140 6.98 4.47 -11.14
CA SER A 140 7.74 4.42 -9.88
C SER A 140 9.18 3.91 -10.04
N GLY A 141 9.60 3.47 -11.23
CA GLY A 141 10.94 2.95 -11.51
C GLY A 141 11.11 1.44 -11.32
N VAL A 142 10.04 0.68 -11.14
CA VAL A 142 10.08 -0.79 -11.02
C VAL A 142 10.25 -1.43 -12.41
N THR A 143 11.16 -2.38 -12.54
CA THR A 143 11.24 -3.25 -13.72
C THR A 143 10.20 -4.35 -13.61
N VAL A 144 9.15 -4.28 -14.43
CA VAL A 144 7.97 -5.14 -14.33
C VAL A 144 8.07 -6.34 -15.28
N HIS A 145 7.91 -7.54 -14.73
CA HIS A 145 7.82 -8.82 -15.44
C HIS A 145 6.43 -9.43 -15.18
N PHE A 146 5.44 -9.00 -15.97
CA PHE A 146 4.09 -9.55 -15.90
C PHE A 146 3.91 -10.70 -16.87
N TYR A 147 3.34 -11.79 -16.38
CA TYR A 147 3.01 -12.98 -17.13
C TYR A 147 1.49 -13.12 -17.20
N GLU A 148 0.94 -13.01 -18.40
CA GLU A 148 -0.49 -13.10 -18.62
C GLU A 148 -0.98 -14.55 -18.47
N ASP A 149 -2.12 -14.68 -17.79
CA ASP A 149 -2.88 -15.93 -17.61
C ASP A 149 -4.36 -15.64 -17.92
N GLU A 150 -4.83 -16.08 -19.08
CA GLU A 150 -6.20 -15.84 -19.57
C GLU A 150 -7.28 -16.48 -18.68
N SER A 151 -6.90 -17.41 -17.79
CA SER A 151 -7.84 -18.10 -16.90
C SER A 151 -8.29 -17.23 -15.71
N ARG A 152 -7.67 -16.07 -15.52
CA ARG A 152 -7.94 -15.19 -14.37
C ARG A 152 -7.93 -13.72 -14.74
N PRO A 153 -8.73 -12.87 -14.08
CA PRO A 153 -8.54 -11.43 -14.12
C PRO A 153 -7.35 -11.04 -13.24
N THR A 154 -6.76 -9.88 -13.52
CA THR A 154 -5.87 -9.21 -12.55
C THR A 154 -6.65 -8.92 -11.28
N THR A 155 -6.05 -9.18 -10.12
CA THR A 155 -6.76 -9.04 -8.84
C THR A 155 -7.12 -7.58 -8.59
N LEU A 156 -8.43 -7.30 -8.58
CA LEU A 156 -9.01 -5.99 -8.26
C LEU A 156 -9.85 -6.10 -6.99
N LYS A 157 -9.58 -5.24 -6.01
CA LYS A 157 -10.34 -5.14 -4.77
C LYS A 157 -11.01 -3.78 -4.67
N GLN A 158 -12.31 -3.74 -4.90
CA GLN A 158 -13.11 -2.52 -4.85
C GLN A 158 -13.70 -2.34 -3.45
N ARG A 159 -13.64 -1.10 -2.93
CA ARG A 159 -14.26 -0.70 -1.67
C ARG A 159 -15.19 0.47 -1.91
N TYR A 160 -16.48 0.20 -1.88
CA TYR A 160 -17.52 1.21 -1.98
C TYR A 160 -17.70 1.89 -0.63
N ARG A 161 -17.49 3.21 -0.58
CA ARG A 161 -17.48 4.00 0.65
C ARG A 161 -18.43 5.19 0.55
N ALA A 162 -19.23 5.39 1.60
CA ALA A 162 -19.96 6.63 1.81
C ALA A 162 -19.46 7.32 3.08
N GLY A 163 -18.89 8.50 2.94
CA GLY A 163 -18.16 9.19 4.00
C GLY A 163 -17.01 8.33 4.55
N GLN A 164 -17.00 8.10 5.86
CA GLN A 164 -15.97 7.29 6.53
C GLN A 164 -16.26 5.78 6.53
N LYS A 165 -17.42 5.35 6.00
CA LYS A 165 -17.90 3.96 6.12
C LYS A 165 -17.72 3.19 4.83
N THR A 166 -17.13 2.00 4.91
CA THR A 166 -17.16 1.03 3.80
C THR A 166 -18.48 0.28 3.85
N LEU A 167 -19.23 0.33 2.77
CA LEU A 167 -20.54 -0.31 2.63
C LEU A 167 -20.43 -1.70 2.03
N LEU A 168 -19.55 -1.86 1.03
CA LEU A 168 -19.39 -3.10 0.28
C LEU A 168 -17.92 -3.26 -0.14
N ARG A 169 -17.46 -4.50 -0.18
CA ARG A 169 -16.19 -4.89 -0.80
C ARG A 169 -16.46 -5.92 -1.89
N VAL A 170 -15.95 -5.66 -3.09
CA VAL A 170 -16.04 -6.58 -4.22
C VAL A 170 -14.61 -6.98 -4.59
N SER A 171 -14.36 -8.28 -4.76
CA SER A 171 -13.05 -8.79 -5.13
C SER A 171 -13.14 -9.58 -6.42
N HIS A 172 -12.49 -9.09 -7.46
CA HIS A 172 -12.32 -9.78 -8.73
C HIS A 172 -11.00 -10.55 -8.68
N LEU A 173 -11.08 -11.84 -8.45
CA LEU A 173 -9.92 -12.72 -8.34
C LEU A 173 -10.29 -14.17 -8.67
N ARG A 174 -9.26 -15.00 -8.92
CA ARG A 174 -9.37 -16.46 -8.96
C ARG A 174 -8.34 -17.05 -8.01
N GLN A 175 -8.72 -18.14 -7.34
CA GLN A 175 -7.88 -18.78 -6.30
C GLN A 175 -7.19 -20.06 -6.77
N HIS A 176 -7.42 -20.50 -8.02
CA HIS A 176 -6.74 -21.68 -8.55
C HIS A 176 -5.25 -21.37 -8.80
N ALA A 177 -4.41 -22.40 -8.70
CA ALA A 177 -2.99 -22.30 -9.00
C ALA A 177 -2.76 -21.91 -10.47
N ILE A 178 -1.65 -21.24 -10.76
CA ILE A 178 -1.20 -20.97 -12.12
C ILE A 178 -0.89 -22.30 -12.83
N ASN A 179 -1.08 -22.33 -14.14
CA ASN A 179 -0.77 -23.51 -14.93
C ASN A 179 0.77 -23.70 -15.07
N LYS A 180 1.18 -24.92 -15.44
CA LYS A 180 2.60 -25.29 -15.56
C LYS A 180 3.34 -24.45 -16.61
N GLU A 181 2.67 -24.07 -17.68
CA GLU A 181 3.27 -23.24 -18.73
C GLU A 181 3.64 -21.86 -18.21
N THR A 182 2.70 -21.16 -17.59
CA THR A 182 2.94 -19.86 -16.96
C THR A 182 4.03 -19.95 -15.88
N MET A 183 3.98 -20.99 -15.05
CA MET A 183 5.03 -21.24 -14.05
C MET A 183 6.42 -21.38 -14.70
N ASN A 184 6.53 -22.16 -15.78
CA ASN A 184 7.81 -22.36 -16.48
C ASN A 184 8.30 -21.05 -17.14
N ARG A 185 7.41 -20.23 -17.67
CA ARG A 185 7.77 -18.92 -18.23
C ARG A 185 8.33 -17.99 -17.14
N ILE A 186 7.70 -17.94 -15.95
CA ILE A 186 8.19 -17.16 -14.79
C ILE A 186 9.56 -17.66 -14.37
N LEU A 187 9.73 -18.97 -14.19
CA LEU A 187 11.00 -19.56 -13.78
C LEU A 187 12.12 -19.26 -14.77
N LYS A 188 11.84 -19.35 -16.08
CA LYS A 188 12.80 -18.99 -17.11
C LYS A 188 13.27 -17.53 -16.97
N GLY A 189 12.34 -16.58 -16.91
CA GLY A 189 12.65 -15.17 -16.75
C GLY A 189 13.37 -14.86 -15.43
N PHE A 190 13.02 -15.57 -14.35
CA PHE A 190 13.69 -15.44 -13.07
C PHE A 190 15.14 -15.93 -13.11
N ILE A 191 15.42 -17.09 -13.73
CA ILE A 191 16.75 -17.66 -13.86
C ILE A 191 17.70 -16.71 -14.63
N GLU A 192 17.19 -15.95 -15.60
CA GLU A 192 17.99 -14.99 -16.38
C GLU A 192 18.56 -13.84 -15.53
N ILE A 193 17.90 -13.51 -14.41
CA ILE A 193 18.30 -12.38 -13.58
C ILE A 193 18.83 -12.77 -12.20
N ILE A 194 18.56 -13.99 -11.71
CA ILE A 194 18.84 -14.38 -10.30
C ILE A 194 20.30 -14.16 -9.89
N SER A 195 21.25 -14.38 -10.82
CA SER A 195 22.67 -14.17 -10.56
C SER A 195 23.07 -12.70 -10.30
N LYS A 196 22.16 -11.77 -10.59
CA LYS A 196 22.36 -10.32 -10.43
C LYS A 196 21.55 -9.75 -9.26
N ILE A 197 20.79 -10.57 -8.55
CA ILE A 197 19.89 -10.18 -7.48
C ILE A 197 20.57 -10.43 -6.13
N ASP A 198 20.52 -9.42 -5.26
CA ASP A 198 21.08 -9.48 -3.91
C ASP A 198 20.05 -9.97 -2.89
N LEU A 199 18.75 -9.70 -3.13
CA LEU A 199 17.65 -10.02 -2.22
C LEU A 199 16.41 -10.49 -3.00
N LEU A 200 15.81 -11.60 -2.55
CA LEU A 200 14.53 -12.15 -3.02
C LEU A 200 13.49 -12.08 -1.90
#